data_56b9aee6de939a14a27d5533bb830bc8
#
_entry.id   56b9aee6de939a14a27d5533bb830bc8
#
_cell.length_a   1.000
_cell.length_b   1.000
_cell.length_c   1.000
_cell.angle_alpha   90.00
_cell.angle_beta   90.00
_cell.angle_gamma   90.00
#
_symmetry.space_group_name_H-M   'P 1'
#
loop_
_entity.id
_entity.type
_entity.pdbx_description
1 polymer ?
#
loop_
_entity_poly.entity_id
_entity_poly.type
_entity_poly.pdbx_seq_one_letter_code
_entity_poly.pdbx_strand_id
1 'polypeptide(L)'
;MWTTDKPYIVCKGGRGSFKSSVISLKLVTMMMKYISQGKQVNVIAIRENQQYLRDSVYNQILWAMSILGVESEFRTRVSPMIIQHIRTGSTFYFYGANDPMKLKSNIVGNVIAVWLEEFANLKNVDVFDQSVQTFIRQKPDFVDQVKIYISYNPPRNPYAWVNEWVTQRETDPDYFIDSSTYLDDELGFTTKQQLDLIEKYKKNDPDYYRWLYLGEAVGLGTQVYNMKLFKVVDRIPSDEYITDIFHGMDTGFMVSATACVACAFTNKYNVYVLDTFYYDPTKYERKLSASEQAERVHDFINQITDKYGVLPCNQTIDSADGGIYTQYWQMYNVQWSKVRKLGEAEMIDRVQDLAAQGRLHVIKTPGNDIFLDEHKKYQWDPATVNSDHPRVIKEFDHSCDALKYGVLDNEQLLGLSA
;
A
#
# COMPACT_ATOMS: atom_id res chain seq x y z
N MET A 1 -23.75 -8.02 -8.00
CA MET A 1 -22.94 -8.07 -9.21
C MET A 1 -23.17 -9.30 -10.12
N TRP A 2 -23.65 -10.47 -9.64
CA TRP A 2 -23.80 -11.70 -10.46
C TRP A 2 -24.89 -11.63 -11.52
N THR A 3 -25.96 -10.90 -11.28
CA THR A 3 -27.19 -10.87 -12.08
C THR A 3 -27.38 -9.57 -12.87
N THR A 4 -26.47 -8.58 -12.72
CA THR A 4 -26.61 -7.30 -13.42
C THR A 4 -26.24 -7.41 -14.89
N ASP A 5 -27.06 -6.75 -15.75
CA ASP A 5 -26.80 -6.64 -17.19
C ASP A 5 -25.95 -5.42 -17.54
N LYS A 6 -25.71 -4.52 -16.58
CA LYS A 6 -24.94 -3.31 -16.81
C LYS A 6 -23.51 -3.61 -17.26
N PRO A 7 -22.94 -2.80 -18.20
CA PRO A 7 -21.58 -3.02 -18.70
C PRO A 7 -20.49 -2.74 -17.67
N TYR A 8 -20.67 -1.74 -16.81
CA TYR A 8 -19.68 -1.34 -15.81
C TYR A 8 -20.10 -1.79 -14.41
N ILE A 9 -19.27 -2.61 -13.77
CA ILE A 9 -19.52 -3.18 -12.45
C ILE A 9 -18.42 -2.70 -11.50
N VAL A 10 -18.74 -1.76 -10.62
CA VAL A 10 -17.84 -1.16 -9.65
C VAL A 10 -18.07 -1.81 -8.29
N CYS A 11 -17.08 -2.52 -7.77
CA CYS A 11 -17.08 -3.13 -6.45
C CYS A 11 -16.12 -2.37 -5.54
N LYS A 12 -16.66 -1.45 -4.73
CA LYS A 12 -15.92 -0.70 -3.73
C LYS A 12 -16.16 -1.28 -2.33
N GLY A 13 -15.23 -1.04 -1.41
CA GLY A 13 -15.45 -1.46 -0.01
C GLY A 13 -14.18 -1.66 0.78
N GLY A 14 -14.33 -1.95 2.06
CA GLY A 14 -13.23 -2.13 2.99
C GLY A 14 -12.37 -3.37 2.75
N ARG A 15 -11.30 -3.49 3.53
CA ARG A 15 -10.43 -4.67 3.55
C ARG A 15 -11.23 -5.89 4.05
N GLY A 16 -11.01 -7.05 3.44
CA GLY A 16 -11.68 -8.29 3.81
C GLY A 16 -13.11 -8.44 3.30
N SER A 17 -13.56 -7.59 2.36
CA SER A 17 -14.92 -7.66 1.77
C SER A 17 -15.04 -8.59 0.56
N PHE A 18 -14.04 -9.43 0.28
CA PHE A 18 -14.02 -10.48 -0.75
C PHE A 18 -14.27 -10.03 -2.21
N LYS A 19 -14.18 -8.73 -2.51
CA LYS A 19 -14.43 -8.16 -3.86
C LYS A 19 -13.67 -8.91 -4.96
N SER A 20 -12.35 -9.01 -4.81
CA SER A 20 -11.48 -9.66 -5.81
C SER A 20 -11.76 -11.15 -5.94
N SER A 21 -12.11 -11.83 -4.83
CA SER A 21 -12.49 -13.25 -4.83
C SER A 21 -13.78 -13.49 -5.63
N VAL A 22 -14.78 -12.65 -5.39
CA VAL A 22 -16.08 -12.77 -6.09
C VAL A 22 -15.95 -12.42 -7.59
N ILE A 23 -15.15 -11.39 -7.93
CA ILE A 23 -14.89 -11.04 -9.35
C ILE A 23 -14.14 -12.18 -10.05
N SER A 24 -13.09 -12.72 -9.44
CA SER A 24 -12.32 -13.82 -10.06
C SER A 24 -13.16 -15.05 -10.33
N LEU A 25 -14.01 -15.48 -9.40
CA LEU A 25 -14.97 -16.56 -9.60
C LEU A 25 -15.94 -16.25 -10.75
N LYS A 26 -16.45 -15.02 -10.80
CA LYS A 26 -17.35 -14.59 -11.89
C LYS A 26 -16.66 -14.65 -13.25
N LEU A 27 -15.43 -14.18 -13.36
CA LEU A 27 -14.68 -14.16 -14.61
C LEU A 27 -14.37 -15.58 -15.11
N VAL A 28 -13.93 -16.48 -14.23
CA VAL A 28 -13.70 -17.89 -14.58
C VAL A 28 -15.01 -18.57 -15.01
N THR A 29 -16.09 -18.41 -14.25
CA THR A 29 -17.40 -18.94 -14.59
C THR A 29 -17.90 -18.42 -15.95
N MET A 30 -17.71 -17.13 -16.23
CA MET A 30 -18.11 -16.50 -17.48
C MET A 30 -17.31 -17.05 -18.67
N MET A 31 -15.99 -17.23 -18.51
CA MET A 31 -15.15 -17.86 -19.52
C MET A 31 -15.56 -19.30 -19.78
N MET A 32 -15.77 -20.12 -18.75
CA MET A 32 -16.19 -21.51 -18.85
C MET A 32 -17.55 -21.68 -19.55
N LYS A 33 -18.49 -20.75 -19.35
CA LYS A 33 -19.75 -20.70 -20.07
C LYS A 33 -19.57 -20.66 -21.60
N TYR A 34 -18.64 -19.84 -22.10
CA TYR A 34 -18.35 -19.76 -23.54
C TYR A 34 -17.51 -20.94 -24.06
N ILE A 35 -16.57 -21.41 -23.22
CA ILE A 35 -15.79 -22.62 -23.52
C ILE A 35 -16.70 -23.83 -23.72
N SER A 36 -17.72 -24.02 -22.88
CA SER A 36 -18.70 -25.13 -23.02
C SER A 36 -19.50 -25.06 -24.32
N GLN A 37 -19.62 -23.89 -24.94
CA GLN A 37 -20.23 -23.67 -26.23
C GLN A 37 -19.22 -23.80 -27.41
N GLY A 38 -17.98 -24.20 -27.13
CA GLY A 38 -16.92 -24.30 -28.13
C GLY A 38 -16.36 -22.95 -28.62
N LYS A 39 -16.68 -21.85 -27.94
CA LYS A 39 -16.27 -20.50 -28.32
C LYS A 39 -14.94 -20.13 -27.65
N GLN A 40 -14.04 -19.50 -28.42
CA GLN A 40 -12.80 -18.91 -27.92
C GLN A 40 -13.10 -17.50 -27.46
N VAL A 41 -12.72 -17.16 -26.22
CA VAL A 41 -12.93 -15.86 -25.57
C VAL A 41 -11.74 -15.48 -24.70
N ASN A 42 -11.56 -14.18 -24.47
CA ASN A 42 -10.47 -13.67 -23.68
C ASN A 42 -10.94 -12.72 -22.57
N VAL A 43 -10.23 -12.72 -21.46
CA VAL A 43 -10.43 -11.82 -20.32
C VAL A 43 -9.13 -11.08 -20.07
N ILE A 44 -9.24 -9.79 -19.80
CA ILE A 44 -8.11 -8.91 -19.52
C ILE A 44 -8.13 -8.52 -18.05
N ALA A 45 -7.04 -8.70 -17.34
CA ALA A 45 -6.85 -8.19 -15.98
C ALA A 45 -5.77 -7.09 -15.97
N ILE A 46 -6.09 -5.95 -15.39
CA ILE A 46 -5.25 -4.77 -15.40
C ILE A 46 -5.01 -4.31 -13.95
N ARG A 47 -3.77 -3.96 -13.65
CA ARG A 47 -3.36 -3.27 -12.43
C ARG A 47 -2.40 -2.14 -12.79
N GLU A 48 -2.26 -1.10 -11.96
CA GLU A 48 -1.33 0.00 -12.25
C GLU A 48 0.09 -0.53 -12.53
N ASN A 49 0.66 -1.30 -11.61
CA ASN A 49 2.02 -1.79 -11.71
C ASN A 49 2.08 -3.26 -12.16
N GLN A 50 2.82 -3.52 -13.24
CA GLN A 50 3.02 -4.86 -13.77
C GLN A 50 3.69 -5.83 -12.78
N GLN A 51 4.57 -5.35 -11.91
CA GLN A 51 5.31 -6.17 -10.94
C GLN A 51 4.40 -6.87 -9.92
N TYR A 52 3.24 -6.30 -9.60
CA TYR A 52 2.29 -6.85 -8.61
C TYR A 52 1.23 -7.78 -9.21
N LEU A 53 1.21 -7.95 -10.53
CA LEU A 53 0.19 -8.77 -11.21
C LEU A 53 0.22 -10.24 -10.79
N ARG A 54 1.40 -10.80 -10.56
CA ARG A 54 1.57 -12.21 -10.20
C ARG A 54 0.99 -12.51 -8.83
N ASP A 55 1.33 -11.70 -7.85
CA ASP A 55 0.98 -11.94 -6.45
C ASP A 55 -0.45 -11.47 -6.11
N SER A 56 -1.12 -10.84 -7.07
CA SER A 56 -2.52 -10.40 -6.94
C SER A 56 -3.45 -11.12 -7.94
N VAL A 57 -3.82 -10.45 -9.03
CA VAL A 57 -4.84 -10.92 -9.97
C VAL A 57 -4.55 -12.27 -10.63
N TYR A 58 -3.28 -12.58 -10.90
CA TYR A 58 -2.90 -13.88 -11.48
C TYR A 58 -3.18 -15.03 -10.49
N ASN A 59 -2.66 -14.93 -9.27
CA ASN A 59 -2.91 -15.91 -8.22
C ASN A 59 -4.39 -15.97 -7.84
N GLN A 60 -5.10 -14.84 -7.88
CA GLN A 60 -6.53 -14.79 -7.60
C GLN A 60 -7.37 -15.55 -8.65
N ILE A 61 -7.00 -15.48 -9.94
CA ILE A 61 -7.64 -16.27 -10.98
C ILE A 61 -7.32 -17.77 -10.80
N LEU A 62 -6.08 -18.13 -10.47
CA LEU A 62 -5.72 -19.54 -10.19
C LEU A 62 -6.51 -20.08 -8.99
N TRP A 63 -6.63 -19.30 -7.92
CA TRP A 63 -7.47 -19.67 -6.77
C TRP A 63 -8.92 -19.92 -7.18
N ALA A 64 -9.51 -19.04 -8.01
CA ALA A 64 -10.86 -19.20 -8.49
C ALA A 64 -11.04 -20.47 -9.35
N MET A 65 -10.04 -20.80 -10.18
CA MET A 65 -10.03 -22.03 -10.97
C MET A 65 -9.98 -23.27 -10.07
N SER A 66 -9.19 -23.24 -9.01
CA SER A 66 -9.10 -24.32 -8.01
C SER A 66 -10.43 -24.54 -7.30
N ILE A 67 -11.07 -23.47 -6.83
CA ILE A 67 -12.39 -23.55 -6.19
C ILE A 67 -13.44 -24.15 -7.14
N LEU A 68 -13.37 -23.84 -8.43
CA LEU A 68 -14.31 -24.33 -9.44
C LEU A 68 -13.91 -25.71 -10.01
N GLY A 69 -12.75 -26.25 -9.64
CA GLY A 69 -12.27 -27.57 -10.07
C GLY A 69 -11.90 -27.65 -11.55
N VAL A 70 -11.50 -26.52 -12.17
CA VAL A 70 -11.20 -26.43 -13.60
C VAL A 70 -9.72 -26.21 -13.93
N GLU A 71 -8.83 -26.21 -12.96
CA GLU A 71 -7.40 -25.94 -13.13
C GLU A 71 -6.74 -26.79 -14.20
N SER A 72 -7.08 -28.10 -14.25
CA SER A 72 -6.49 -29.07 -15.20
C SER A 72 -6.82 -28.77 -16.66
N GLU A 73 -7.81 -27.92 -16.92
CA GLU A 73 -8.18 -27.51 -18.28
C GLU A 73 -7.33 -26.36 -18.82
N PHE A 74 -6.47 -25.78 -17.97
CA PHE A 74 -5.67 -24.60 -18.31
C PHE A 74 -4.17 -24.86 -18.24
N ARG A 75 -3.42 -24.15 -19.08
CA ARG A 75 -1.95 -24.03 -19.01
C ARG A 75 -1.59 -22.63 -18.52
N THR A 76 -0.62 -22.55 -17.63
CA THR A 76 -0.14 -21.32 -17.03
C THR A 76 1.24 -20.95 -17.55
N ARG A 77 1.48 -19.64 -17.75
CA ARG A 77 2.81 -19.08 -18.06
C ARG A 77 3.02 -17.79 -17.28
N VAL A 78 4.24 -17.54 -16.87
CA VAL A 78 4.65 -16.31 -16.16
C VAL A 78 5.33 -15.31 -17.10
N SER A 79 5.87 -15.76 -18.23
CA SER A 79 6.50 -14.88 -19.23
C SER A 79 6.18 -15.41 -20.64
N PRO A 80 5.33 -14.73 -21.43
CA PRO A 80 4.38 -13.70 -20.99
C PRO A 80 3.39 -14.26 -19.96
N MET A 81 2.89 -13.39 -19.06
CA MET A 81 1.95 -13.80 -18.01
C MET A 81 0.57 -14.03 -18.61
N ILE A 82 0.18 -15.30 -18.71
CA ILE A 82 -1.11 -15.75 -19.25
C ILE A 82 -1.59 -17.04 -18.58
N ILE A 83 -2.91 -17.25 -18.58
CA ILE A 83 -3.56 -18.52 -18.23
C ILE A 83 -4.45 -18.88 -19.42
N GLN A 84 -4.18 -20.00 -20.09
CA GLN A 84 -4.81 -20.37 -21.35
C GLN A 84 -5.50 -21.72 -21.27
N HIS A 85 -6.77 -21.77 -21.67
CA HIS A 85 -7.52 -23.00 -21.80
C HIS A 85 -6.98 -23.89 -22.96
N ILE A 86 -6.75 -25.17 -22.67
CA ILE A 86 -5.99 -26.09 -23.54
C ILE A 86 -6.70 -26.34 -24.88
N ARG A 87 -8.02 -26.53 -24.86
CA ARG A 87 -8.78 -26.92 -26.08
C ARG A 87 -9.16 -25.74 -26.96
N THR A 88 -9.64 -24.61 -26.35
CA THR A 88 -10.19 -23.50 -27.14
C THR A 88 -9.19 -22.37 -27.35
N GLY A 89 -8.09 -22.34 -26.59
CA GLY A 89 -7.17 -21.22 -26.60
C GLY A 89 -7.70 -19.96 -25.88
N SER A 90 -8.85 -20.05 -25.21
CA SER A 90 -9.38 -18.94 -24.38
C SER A 90 -8.38 -18.54 -23.31
N THR A 91 -8.12 -17.24 -23.14
CA THR A 91 -6.96 -16.80 -22.37
C THR A 91 -7.29 -15.66 -21.42
N PHE A 92 -6.76 -15.72 -20.19
CA PHE A 92 -6.61 -14.59 -19.30
C PHE A 92 -5.27 -13.91 -19.58
N TYR A 93 -5.32 -12.61 -19.87
CA TYR A 93 -4.16 -11.76 -20.09
C TYR A 93 -4.00 -10.78 -18.92
N PHE A 94 -2.76 -10.49 -18.56
CA PHE A 94 -2.41 -9.65 -17.42
C PHE A 94 -1.52 -8.50 -17.85
N TYR A 95 -1.96 -7.25 -17.63
CA TYR A 95 -1.26 -6.06 -18.08
C TYR A 95 -1.09 -5.02 -16.95
N GLY A 96 0.07 -4.34 -16.95
CA GLY A 96 0.28 -3.13 -16.16
C GLY A 96 -0.24 -1.91 -16.91
N ALA A 97 -0.88 -0.97 -16.21
CA ALA A 97 -1.37 0.29 -16.75
C ALA A 97 -0.32 1.43 -16.70
N ASN A 98 0.82 1.19 -16.06
CA ASN A 98 1.92 2.16 -15.96
C ASN A 98 2.53 2.56 -17.32
N ASP A 99 2.23 1.83 -18.40
CA ASP A 99 2.57 2.20 -19.76
C ASP A 99 1.33 2.10 -20.68
N PRO A 100 0.47 3.14 -20.71
CA PRO A 100 -0.75 3.16 -21.52
C PRO A 100 -0.49 3.01 -23.02
N MET A 101 0.69 3.40 -23.50
CA MET A 101 1.05 3.25 -24.93
C MET A 101 1.21 1.77 -25.30
N LYS A 102 1.78 0.95 -24.42
CA LYS A 102 1.84 -0.51 -24.63
C LYS A 102 0.45 -1.14 -24.61
N LEU A 103 -0.44 -0.68 -23.73
CA LEU A 103 -1.81 -1.19 -23.70
C LEU A 103 -2.54 -0.96 -25.03
N LYS A 104 -2.38 0.23 -25.64
CA LYS A 104 -3.04 0.59 -26.92
C LYS A 104 -2.63 -0.30 -28.09
N SER A 105 -1.44 -0.87 -28.08
CA SER A 105 -0.92 -1.71 -29.16
C SER A 105 -1.33 -3.19 -29.04
N ASN A 106 -1.98 -3.60 -27.94
CA ASN A 106 -2.37 -4.98 -27.73
C ASN A 106 -3.61 -5.35 -28.56
N ILE A 107 -3.45 -6.31 -29.44
CA ILE A 107 -4.54 -6.93 -30.20
C ILE A 107 -4.73 -8.35 -29.66
N VAL A 108 -5.77 -8.52 -28.83
CA VAL A 108 -6.09 -9.81 -28.20
C VAL A 108 -7.25 -10.51 -28.93
N GLY A 109 -8.24 -9.73 -29.36
CA GLY A 109 -9.48 -10.23 -29.97
C GLY A 109 -10.41 -10.94 -28.98
N ASN A 110 -11.65 -11.13 -29.37
CA ASN A 110 -12.66 -11.88 -28.59
C ASN A 110 -12.73 -11.56 -27.09
N VAL A 111 -12.60 -10.29 -26.73
CA VAL A 111 -12.62 -9.85 -25.34
C VAL A 111 -14.05 -9.83 -24.82
N ILE A 112 -14.31 -10.53 -23.72
CA ILE A 112 -15.63 -10.59 -23.06
C ILE A 112 -15.68 -9.81 -21.75
N ALA A 113 -14.53 -9.64 -21.08
CA ALA A 113 -14.43 -8.88 -19.85
C ALA A 113 -13.06 -8.23 -19.67
N VAL A 114 -13.06 -7.11 -18.97
CA VAL A 114 -11.87 -6.43 -18.44
C VAL A 114 -12.04 -6.29 -16.94
N TRP A 115 -11.01 -6.58 -16.16
CA TRP A 115 -10.97 -6.37 -14.72
C TRP A 115 -9.84 -5.41 -14.36
N LEU A 116 -10.21 -4.25 -13.80
CA LEU A 116 -9.28 -3.28 -13.25
C LEU A 116 -9.26 -3.48 -11.72
N GLU A 117 -8.15 -4.03 -11.23
CA GLU A 117 -7.95 -4.33 -9.82
C GLU A 117 -7.11 -3.23 -9.17
N GLU A 118 -7.47 -2.88 -7.93
CA GLU A 118 -6.94 -1.72 -7.22
C GLU A 118 -7.04 -0.42 -8.03
N PHE A 119 -8.24 -0.17 -8.52
CA PHE A 119 -8.56 0.94 -9.42
C PHE A 119 -8.12 2.31 -8.87
N ALA A 120 -8.17 2.51 -7.56
CA ALA A 120 -7.74 3.75 -6.90
C ALA A 120 -6.26 4.08 -7.12
N ASN A 121 -5.44 3.07 -7.45
CA ASN A 121 -4.01 3.24 -7.68
C ASN A 121 -3.69 3.70 -9.11
N LEU A 122 -4.66 3.68 -10.04
CA LEU A 122 -4.45 4.26 -11.37
C LEU A 122 -4.16 5.75 -11.27
N LYS A 123 -3.25 6.23 -12.10
CA LYS A 123 -2.78 7.61 -12.06
C LYS A 123 -3.91 8.64 -12.21
N ASN A 124 -4.88 8.37 -13.07
CA ASN A 124 -6.05 9.23 -13.31
C ASN A 124 -7.08 8.50 -14.20
N VAL A 125 -8.21 9.18 -14.44
CA VAL A 125 -9.31 8.67 -15.27
C VAL A 125 -8.89 8.43 -16.74
N ASP A 126 -7.94 9.19 -17.28
CA ASP A 126 -7.51 9.03 -18.68
C ASP A 126 -6.89 7.65 -18.94
N VAL A 127 -6.15 7.11 -17.96
CA VAL A 127 -5.58 5.75 -18.01
C VAL A 127 -6.69 4.71 -18.07
N PHE A 128 -7.75 4.89 -17.30
CA PHE A 128 -8.94 4.04 -17.35
C PHE A 128 -9.60 4.09 -18.72
N ASP A 129 -9.95 5.29 -19.20
CA ASP A 129 -10.66 5.47 -20.46
C ASP A 129 -9.88 4.88 -21.65
N GLN A 130 -8.58 5.11 -21.70
CA GLN A 130 -7.72 4.55 -22.74
C GLN A 130 -7.65 3.02 -22.69
N SER A 131 -7.55 2.45 -21.49
CA SER A 131 -7.49 0.99 -21.28
C SER A 131 -8.80 0.33 -21.71
N VAL A 132 -9.92 0.86 -21.25
CA VAL A 132 -11.25 0.31 -21.53
C VAL A 132 -11.58 0.40 -23.02
N GLN A 133 -11.37 1.55 -23.65
CA GLN A 133 -11.63 1.73 -25.10
C GLN A 133 -10.79 0.79 -25.96
N THR A 134 -9.56 0.47 -25.56
CA THR A 134 -8.69 -0.46 -26.26
C THR A 134 -9.32 -1.85 -26.36
N PHE A 135 -9.94 -2.34 -25.30
CA PHE A 135 -10.45 -3.70 -25.21
C PHE A 135 -11.93 -3.84 -25.57
N ILE A 136 -12.76 -2.82 -25.34
CA ILE A 136 -14.19 -2.84 -25.77
C ILE A 136 -14.33 -3.07 -27.28
N ARG A 137 -13.51 -2.42 -28.10
CA ARG A 137 -13.53 -2.57 -29.56
C ARG A 137 -13.13 -3.96 -30.06
N GLN A 138 -12.58 -4.81 -29.20
CA GLN A 138 -12.14 -6.17 -29.52
C GLN A 138 -13.18 -7.24 -29.14
N LYS A 139 -14.42 -6.81 -28.94
CA LYS A 139 -15.56 -7.64 -28.60
C LYS A 139 -15.87 -8.66 -29.73
N PRO A 140 -16.16 -9.94 -29.42
CA PRO A 140 -16.65 -10.88 -30.43
C PRO A 140 -18.13 -10.60 -30.79
N ASP A 141 -18.54 -10.96 -32.01
CA ASP A 141 -19.89 -10.69 -32.50
C ASP A 141 -21.01 -11.38 -31.71
N PHE A 142 -20.71 -12.51 -31.07
CA PHE A 142 -21.68 -13.29 -30.29
C PHE A 142 -21.85 -12.79 -28.84
N VAL A 143 -21.26 -11.67 -28.48
CA VAL A 143 -21.38 -11.03 -27.18
C VAL A 143 -21.94 -9.61 -27.34
N ASP A 144 -23.00 -9.28 -26.63
CA ASP A 144 -23.63 -7.97 -26.74
C ASP A 144 -22.73 -6.85 -26.29
N GLN A 145 -22.03 -7.03 -25.17
CA GLN A 145 -21.14 -6.02 -24.58
C GLN A 145 -19.99 -6.65 -23.79
N VAL A 146 -18.83 -5.98 -23.76
CA VAL A 146 -17.73 -6.32 -22.86
C VAL A 146 -18.08 -5.88 -21.45
N LYS A 147 -17.92 -6.75 -20.46
CA LYS A 147 -18.15 -6.40 -19.06
C LYS A 147 -16.88 -5.82 -18.43
N ILE A 148 -17.00 -4.68 -17.79
CA ILE A 148 -15.88 -3.96 -17.13
C ILE A 148 -16.07 -4.08 -15.62
N TYR A 149 -15.22 -4.89 -14.99
CA TYR A 149 -15.18 -5.06 -13.54
C TYR A 149 -14.12 -4.14 -12.95
N ILE A 150 -14.48 -3.42 -11.91
CA ILE A 150 -13.62 -2.47 -11.21
C ILE A 150 -13.65 -2.82 -9.72
N SER A 151 -12.49 -3.08 -9.13
CA SER A 151 -12.39 -3.34 -7.69
C SER A 151 -11.38 -2.41 -7.02
N TYR A 152 -11.75 -1.84 -5.89
CA TYR A 152 -10.85 -1.00 -5.11
C TYR A 152 -11.32 -0.81 -3.67
N ASN A 153 -10.39 -0.42 -2.80
CA ASN A 153 -10.68 0.13 -1.49
C ASN A 153 -10.71 1.66 -1.61
N PRO A 154 -11.78 2.35 -1.19
CA PRO A 154 -11.84 3.80 -1.29
C PRO A 154 -10.68 4.47 -0.56
N PRO A 155 -9.97 5.43 -1.18
CA PRO A 155 -9.03 6.28 -0.47
C PRO A 155 -9.69 7.01 0.69
N ARG A 156 -8.93 7.26 1.77
CA ARG A 156 -9.40 8.01 2.94
C ARG A 156 -9.84 9.43 2.59
N ASN A 157 -9.13 10.05 1.63
CA ASN A 157 -9.45 11.37 1.12
C ASN A 157 -10.73 11.33 0.27
N PRO A 158 -11.84 12.00 0.67
CA PRO A 158 -13.08 12.03 -0.10
C PRO A 158 -12.92 12.74 -1.45
N TYR A 159 -11.92 13.61 -1.60
CA TYR A 159 -11.61 14.35 -2.84
C TYR A 159 -10.64 13.62 -3.76
N ALA A 160 -10.21 12.40 -3.42
CA ALA A 160 -9.44 11.57 -4.34
C ALA A 160 -10.25 11.33 -5.62
N TRP A 161 -9.58 11.42 -6.78
CA TRP A 161 -10.23 11.37 -8.11
C TRP A 161 -11.20 10.19 -8.26
N VAL A 162 -10.86 9.02 -7.71
CA VAL A 162 -11.68 7.81 -7.82
C VAL A 162 -12.99 7.94 -7.02
N ASN A 163 -12.97 8.57 -5.83
CA ASN A 163 -14.16 8.77 -5.02
C ASN A 163 -15.14 9.72 -5.73
N GLU A 164 -14.63 10.83 -6.27
CA GLU A 164 -15.43 11.77 -7.06
C GLU A 164 -15.95 11.12 -8.35
N TRP A 165 -15.09 10.38 -9.05
CA TRP A 165 -15.44 9.69 -10.29
C TRP A 165 -16.59 8.69 -10.09
N VAL A 166 -16.58 7.93 -8.99
CA VAL A 166 -17.63 6.95 -8.67
C VAL A 166 -18.93 7.67 -8.26
N THR A 167 -18.83 8.72 -7.43
CA THR A 167 -20.01 9.50 -7.00
C THR A 167 -20.78 10.07 -8.21
N GLN A 168 -20.06 10.59 -9.21
CA GLN A 168 -20.68 11.09 -10.44
C GLN A 168 -21.43 10.02 -11.25
N ARG A 169 -21.12 8.72 -11.02
CA ARG A 169 -21.70 7.59 -11.75
C ARG A 169 -22.76 6.80 -10.98
N GLU A 170 -23.09 7.20 -9.77
CA GLU A 170 -24.13 6.54 -8.94
C GLU A 170 -25.52 6.55 -9.61
N THR A 171 -25.79 7.57 -10.41
CA THR A 171 -27.06 7.70 -11.16
C THR A 171 -26.97 7.28 -12.64
N ASP A 172 -25.78 6.88 -13.10
CA ASP A 172 -25.56 6.47 -14.49
C ASP A 172 -26.18 5.08 -14.73
N PRO A 173 -27.09 4.93 -15.72
CA PRO A 173 -27.75 3.66 -15.99
C PRO A 173 -26.81 2.53 -16.44
N ASP A 174 -25.63 2.86 -16.96
CA ASP A 174 -24.66 1.87 -17.42
C ASP A 174 -23.79 1.32 -16.27
N TYR A 175 -23.83 1.94 -15.08
CA TYR A 175 -23.02 1.56 -13.94
C TYR A 175 -23.83 0.79 -12.89
N PHE A 176 -23.28 -0.32 -12.43
CA PHE A 176 -23.68 -1.01 -11.21
C PHE A 176 -22.60 -0.78 -10.15
N ILE A 177 -22.93 -0.05 -9.09
CA ILE A 177 -22.01 0.25 -8.00
C ILE A 177 -22.42 -0.56 -6.78
N ASP A 178 -21.51 -1.41 -6.33
CA ASP A 178 -21.66 -2.27 -5.17
C ASP A 178 -20.68 -1.85 -4.08
N SER A 179 -21.17 -1.80 -2.84
CA SER A 179 -20.35 -1.48 -1.68
C SER A 179 -20.41 -2.65 -0.70
N SER A 180 -19.25 -3.22 -0.37
CA SER A 180 -19.18 -4.37 0.53
C SER A 180 -18.14 -4.19 1.64
N THR A 181 -18.38 -4.84 2.76
CA THR A 181 -17.52 -4.83 3.94
C THR A 181 -17.28 -6.26 4.42
N TYR A 182 -16.44 -6.45 5.41
CA TYR A 182 -16.29 -7.76 6.07
C TYR A 182 -17.55 -8.22 6.81
N LEU A 183 -18.49 -7.30 7.10
CA LEU A 183 -19.76 -7.60 7.76
C LEU A 183 -20.74 -8.35 6.84
N ASP A 184 -20.50 -8.30 5.51
CA ASP A 184 -21.30 -9.01 4.51
C ASP A 184 -20.85 -10.48 4.36
N ASP A 185 -19.92 -10.95 5.20
CA ASP A 185 -19.46 -12.34 5.24
C ASP A 185 -20.46 -13.26 5.94
N GLU A 186 -21.53 -13.61 5.23
CA GLU A 186 -22.56 -14.53 5.74
C GLU A 186 -22.06 -15.98 5.91
N LEU A 187 -20.95 -16.34 5.24
CA LEU A 187 -20.41 -17.69 5.24
C LEU A 187 -19.31 -17.90 6.29
N GLY A 188 -18.86 -16.84 6.96
CA GLY A 188 -17.89 -16.92 8.03
C GLY A 188 -16.46 -17.26 7.56
N PHE A 189 -16.04 -16.78 6.42
CA PHE A 189 -14.65 -16.94 5.92
C PHE A 189 -13.64 -16.10 6.68
N THR A 190 -14.10 -15.00 7.29
CA THR A 190 -13.25 -14.14 8.12
C THR A 190 -12.87 -14.88 9.40
N THR A 191 -11.58 -15.11 9.58
CA THR A 191 -11.08 -15.88 10.73
C THR A 191 -11.27 -15.11 12.05
N LYS A 192 -11.32 -15.85 13.17
CA LYS A 192 -11.40 -15.23 14.51
C LYS A 192 -10.24 -14.25 14.73
N GLN A 193 -9.02 -14.59 14.31
CA GLN A 193 -7.85 -13.72 14.44
C GLN A 193 -8.04 -12.40 13.68
N GLN A 194 -8.62 -12.43 12.47
CA GLN A 194 -8.96 -11.23 11.72
C GLN A 194 -10.02 -10.38 12.43
N LEU A 195 -11.08 -11.00 12.95
CA LEU A 195 -12.11 -10.31 13.72
C LEU A 195 -11.54 -9.66 14.98
N ASP A 196 -10.70 -10.36 15.73
CA ASP A 196 -10.03 -9.82 16.92
C ASP A 196 -9.12 -8.62 16.57
N LEU A 197 -8.47 -8.64 15.40
CA LEU A 197 -7.69 -7.52 14.89
C LEU A 197 -8.59 -6.34 14.52
N ILE A 198 -9.70 -6.58 13.82
CA ILE A 198 -10.69 -5.55 13.45
C ILE A 198 -11.23 -4.84 14.70
N GLU A 199 -11.57 -5.59 15.75
CA GLU A 199 -12.02 -5.00 17.01
C GLU A 199 -10.96 -4.12 17.68
N LYS A 200 -9.67 -4.45 17.54
CA LYS A 200 -8.59 -3.55 18.02
C LYS A 200 -8.59 -2.21 17.29
N TYR A 201 -8.71 -2.23 15.95
CA TYR A 201 -8.82 -0.99 15.16
C TYR A 201 -10.05 -0.19 15.58
N LYS A 202 -11.20 -0.82 15.65
CA LYS A 202 -12.45 -0.18 16.03
C LYS A 202 -12.39 0.49 17.40
N LYS A 203 -11.70 -0.14 18.36
CA LYS A 203 -11.49 0.39 19.71
C LYS A 203 -10.45 1.52 19.76
N ASN A 204 -9.33 1.36 19.04
CA ASN A 204 -8.19 2.27 19.14
C ASN A 204 -8.38 3.52 18.28
N ASP A 205 -8.83 3.35 17.03
CA ASP A 205 -9.04 4.44 16.07
C ASP A 205 -10.31 4.18 15.24
N PRO A 206 -11.49 4.64 15.72
CA PRO A 206 -12.76 4.42 15.03
C PRO A 206 -12.80 5.00 13.61
N ASP A 207 -12.14 6.12 13.34
CA ASP A 207 -12.12 6.70 11.99
C ASP A 207 -11.24 5.90 11.04
N TYR A 208 -10.09 5.41 11.52
CA TYR A 208 -9.25 4.49 10.75
C TYR A 208 -9.97 3.18 10.46
N TYR A 209 -10.71 2.62 11.46
CA TYR A 209 -11.56 1.44 11.27
C TYR A 209 -12.64 1.66 10.21
N ARG A 210 -13.34 2.80 10.26
CA ARG A 210 -14.39 3.14 9.28
C ARG A 210 -13.83 3.21 7.86
N TRP A 211 -12.67 3.84 7.71
CA TRP A 211 -11.99 3.86 6.43
C TRP A 211 -11.53 2.48 5.97
N LEU A 212 -10.72 1.79 6.79
CA LEU A 212 -10.02 0.58 6.36
C LEU A 212 -10.96 -0.60 6.13
N TYR A 213 -11.93 -0.79 7.04
CA TYR A 213 -12.80 -1.98 7.05
C TYR A 213 -14.21 -1.72 6.54
N LEU A 214 -14.74 -0.51 6.68
CA LEU A 214 -16.05 -0.17 6.13
C LEU A 214 -15.97 0.54 4.77
N GLY A 215 -14.76 0.93 4.33
CA GLY A 215 -14.56 1.59 3.03
C GLY A 215 -15.13 3.00 2.95
N GLU A 216 -15.21 3.70 4.09
CA GLU A 216 -15.72 5.06 4.16
C GLU A 216 -14.61 6.09 3.91
N ALA A 217 -14.88 7.12 3.13
CA ALA A 217 -13.98 8.25 2.95
C ALA A 217 -14.14 9.25 4.11
N VAL A 218 -13.43 9.02 5.21
CA VAL A 218 -13.59 9.78 6.47
C VAL A 218 -12.86 11.13 6.51
N GLY A 219 -12.07 11.46 5.48
CA GLY A 219 -11.22 12.64 5.44
C GLY A 219 -9.88 12.45 6.16
N LEU A 220 -8.98 13.41 5.98
CA LEU A 220 -7.60 13.35 6.52
C LEU A 220 -7.45 14.09 7.85
N GLY A 221 -8.36 15.03 8.18
CA GLY A 221 -8.20 15.93 9.31
C GLY A 221 -7.07 16.96 9.09
N THR A 222 -6.68 17.67 10.12
CA THR A 222 -5.54 18.62 10.09
C THR A 222 -4.24 17.95 10.54
N GLN A 223 -4.27 17.16 11.59
CA GLN A 223 -3.12 16.42 12.08
C GLN A 223 -2.91 15.13 11.31
N VAL A 224 -1.66 14.83 11.01
CA VAL A 224 -1.29 13.60 10.32
C VAL A 224 -1.43 12.40 11.24
N TYR A 225 -0.94 12.49 12.48
CA TYR A 225 -0.95 11.38 13.42
C TYR A 225 -1.86 11.60 14.62
N ASN A 226 -2.58 10.55 15.02
CA ASN A 226 -3.28 10.50 16.30
C ASN A 226 -2.28 10.16 17.43
N MET A 227 -1.77 11.18 18.10
CA MET A 227 -0.73 10.99 19.14
C MET A 227 -1.16 10.15 20.34
N LYS A 228 -2.47 9.92 20.54
CA LYS A 228 -2.96 8.99 21.59
C LYS A 228 -2.57 7.54 21.34
N LEU A 229 -2.24 7.22 20.09
CA LEU A 229 -1.83 5.87 19.67
C LEU A 229 -0.33 5.63 19.81
N PHE A 230 0.47 6.68 20.00
CA PHE A 230 1.91 6.59 20.28
C PHE A 230 2.11 6.33 21.76
N LYS A 231 2.23 5.05 22.13
CA LYS A 231 2.33 4.63 23.55
C LYS A 231 3.72 4.89 24.08
N VAL A 232 3.88 5.92 24.91
CA VAL A 232 5.15 6.20 25.57
C VAL A 232 5.35 5.24 26.75
N VAL A 233 6.49 4.54 26.78
CA VAL A 233 6.85 3.54 27.79
C VAL A 233 8.30 3.76 28.28
N ASP A 234 8.60 3.35 29.50
CA ASP A 234 9.95 3.50 30.06
C ASP A 234 10.94 2.46 29.50
N ARG A 235 10.45 1.28 29.17
CA ARG A 235 11.26 0.15 28.66
C ARG A 235 10.40 -0.88 27.93
N ILE A 236 11.02 -1.76 27.17
CA ILE A 236 10.41 -2.96 26.62
C ILE A 236 10.04 -3.90 27.79
N PRO A 237 8.83 -4.47 27.83
CA PRO A 237 8.42 -5.43 28.86
C PRO A 237 9.35 -6.64 28.94
N SER A 238 9.54 -7.20 30.14
CA SER A 238 10.49 -8.32 30.36
C SER A 238 10.06 -9.65 29.73
N ASP A 239 8.79 -9.76 29.35
CA ASP A 239 8.22 -10.92 28.64
C ASP A 239 8.26 -10.75 27.12
N GLU A 240 9.01 -9.74 26.64
CA GLU A 240 9.17 -9.40 25.24
C GLU A 240 10.64 -9.17 24.93
N TYR A 241 11.14 -9.70 23.81
CA TYR A 241 12.52 -9.54 23.38
C TYR A 241 12.61 -9.03 21.94
N ILE A 242 13.67 -8.28 21.66
CA ILE A 242 13.96 -7.72 20.34
C ILE A 242 14.42 -8.86 19.43
N THR A 243 13.80 -8.96 18.26
CA THR A 243 14.22 -9.85 17.17
C THR A 243 15.07 -9.12 16.16
N ASP A 244 14.72 -7.88 15.84
CA ASP A 244 15.36 -7.07 14.80
C ASP A 244 15.44 -5.61 15.24
N ILE A 245 16.51 -4.91 14.81
CA ILE A 245 16.64 -3.46 14.91
C ILE A 245 16.81 -2.90 13.50
N PHE A 246 16.08 -1.85 13.19
CA PHE A 246 16.21 -1.11 11.94
C PHE A 246 16.27 0.39 12.17
N HIS A 247 16.86 1.12 11.24
CA HIS A 247 17.00 2.57 11.32
C HIS A 247 16.41 3.23 10.07
N GLY A 248 15.74 4.34 10.27
CA GLY A 248 15.36 5.25 9.19
C GLY A 248 16.05 6.59 9.38
N MET A 249 16.54 7.20 8.30
CA MET A 249 17.24 8.49 8.35
C MET A 249 16.71 9.43 7.27
N ASP A 250 16.36 10.65 7.71
CA ASP A 250 16.12 11.80 6.85
C ASP A 250 17.27 12.80 7.01
N THR A 251 17.78 13.31 5.88
CA THR A 251 19.00 14.14 5.87
C THR A 251 18.71 15.53 5.30
N GLY A 252 18.85 16.54 6.13
CA GLY A 252 18.73 17.95 5.72
C GLY A 252 20.08 18.63 5.41
N PHE A 253 21.18 17.96 5.67
CA PHE A 253 22.57 18.36 5.47
C PHE A 253 22.88 19.75 6.05
N MET A 254 23.06 20.78 5.22
CA MET A 254 23.50 22.12 5.64
C MET A 254 22.35 23.10 5.89
N VAL A 255 21.14 22.74 5.53
CA VAL A 255 19.99 23.66 5.42
C VAL A 255 18.90 23.34 6.44
N SER A 256 18.66 22.08 6.70
CA SER A 256 17.64 21.60 7.64
C SER A 256 18.19 20.47 8.51
N ALA A 257 17.40 19.99 9.47
CA ALA A 257 17.86 18.98 10.40
C ALA A 257 18.11 17.62 9.74
N THR A 258 19.01 16.84 10.36
CA THR A 258 19.20 15.41 10.06
C THR A 258 18.64 14.64 11.25
N ALA A 259 17.73 13.71 10.99
CA ALA A 259 17.14 12.82 11.98
C ALA A 259 17.41 11.34 11.64
N CYS A 260 17.81 10.55 12.64
CA CYS A 260 17.90 9.10 12.51
C CYS A 260 17.11 8.45 13.64
N VAL A 261 16.10 7.66 13.27
CA VAL A 261 15.21 6.97 14.21
C VAL A 261 15.60 5.52 14.29
N ALA A 262 15.90 5.03 15.49
CA ALA A 262 16.19 3.63 15.77
C ALA A 262 14.91 2.92 16.24
N CYS A 263 14.52 1.86 15.56
CA CYS A 263 13.36 1.06 15.87
C CYS A 263 13.73 -0.39 16.15
N ALA A 264 13.10 -0.99 17.16
CA ALA A 264 13.15 -2.42 17.43
C ALA A 264 11.84 -3.10 17.04
N PHE A 265 11.94 -4.27 16.42
CA PHE A 265 10.83 -5.19 16.22
C PHE A 265 10.98 -6.34 17.22
N THR A 266 9.85 -6.85 17.75
CA THR A 266 9.88 -7.83 18.84
C THR A 266 9.11 -9.10 18.50
N ASN A 267 9.36 -10.15 19.29
CA ASN A 267 8.67 -11.45 19.19
C ASN A 267 7.15 -11.37 19.38
N LYS A 268 6.63 -10.25 19.90
CA LYS A 268 5.18 -9.96 19.99
C LYS A 268 4.66 -9.07 18.88
N TYR A 269 5.47 -8.90 17.83
CA TYR A 269 5.12 -8.06 16.66
C TYR A 269 4.93 -6.57 16.98
N ASN A 270 5.45 -6.09 18.13
CA ASN A 270 5.46 -4.68 18.47
C ASN A 270 6.68 -3.98 17.88
N VAL A 271 6.53 -2.68 17.60
CA VAL A 271 7.62 -1.79 17.19
C VAL A 271 7.85 -0.77 18.28
N TYR A 272 9.10 -0.66 18.72
CA TYR A 272 9.54 0.31 19.71
C TYR A 272 10.49 1.32 19.06
N VAL A 273 10.15 2.59 19.05
CA VAL A 273 11.13 3.65 18.79
C VAL A 273 12.06 3.71 19.99
N LEU A 274 13.28 3.21 19.82
CA LEU A 274 14.25 3.04 20.91
C LEU A 274 14.86 4.37 21.33
N ASP A 275 15.29 5.16 20.34
CA ASP A 275 15.83 6.49 20.48
C ASP A 275 15.89 7.22 19.13
N THR A 276 16.11 8.53 19.16
CA THR A 276 16.20 9.37 17.98
C THR A 276 17.43 10.26 18.05
N PHE A 277 18.32 10.13 17.09
CA PHE A 277 19.36 11.10 16.81
C PHE A 277 18.76 12.28 16.07
N TYR A 278 19.12 13.51 16.50
CA TYR A 278 18.64 14.72 15.85
C TYR A 278 19.73 15.80 15.86
N TYR A 279 20.07 16.28 14.69
CA TYR A 279 21.02 17.37 14.51
C TYR A 279 20.43 18.47 13.63
N ASP A 280 20.23 19.65 14.21
CA ASP A 280 19.74 20.83 13.51
C ASP A 280 20.91 21.81 13.29
N PRO A 281 21.42 21.96 12.06
CA PRO A 281 22.57 22.80 11.77
C PRO A 281 22.29 24.30 11.99
N THR A 282 21.03 24.70 12.06
CA THR A 282 20.65 26.12 12.31
C THR A 282 20.87 26.56 13.74
N LYS A 283 20.99 25.62 14.66
CA LYS A 283 21.25 25.87 16.09
C LYS A 283 22.72 26.04 16.46
N TYR A 284 23.63 25.90 15.49
CA TYR A 284 25.07 25.93 15.72
C TYR A 284 25.75 26.95 14.81
N GLU A 285 26.70 27.70 15.38
CA GLU A 285 27.53 28.62 14.58
C GLU A 285 28.41 27.86 13.58
N ARG A 286 29.02 26.77 14.01
CA ARG A 286 29.77 25.85 13.14
C ARG A 286 28.90 24.66 12.79
N LYS A 287 28.62 24.50 11.51
CA LYS A 287 27.89 23.36 10.98
C LYS A 287 28.82 22.16 10.80
N LEU A 288 28.29 20.96 11.11
CA LEU A 288 29.01 19.72 10.89
C LEU A 288 29.12 19.41 9.38
N SER A 289 30.28 18.93 8.97
CA SER A 289 30.49 18.36 7.63
C SER A 289 29.72 17.03 7.47
N ALA A 290 29.60 16.53 6.24
CA ALA A 290 28.96 15.25 5.99
C ALA A 290 29.66 14.08 6.70
N SER A 291 31.00 14.12 6.79
CA SER A 291 31.79 13.11 7.54
C SER A 291 31.54 13.18 9.04
N GLU A 292 31.51 14.37 9.63
CA GLU A 292 31.22 14.54 11.07
C GLU A 292 29.77 14.11 11.41
N GLN A 293 28.81 14.35 10.50
CA GLN A 293 27.46 13.86 10.69
C GLN A 293 27.39 12.32 10.56
N ALA A 294 28.10 11.75 9.60
CA ALA A 294 28.21 10.29 9.44
C ALA A 294 28.82 9.62 10.67
N GLU A 295 29.87 10.22 11.26
CA GLU A 295 30.50 9.76 12.51
C GLU A 295 29.48 9.76 13.66
N ARG A 296 28.75 10.85 13.88
CA ARG A 296 27.76 10.95 14.96
C ARG A 296 26.60 9.98 14.79
N VAL A 297 26.15 9.77 13.57
CA VAL A 297 25.12 8.74 13.28
C VAL A 297 25.68 7.35 13.56
N HIS A 298 26.93 7.07 13.21
CA HIS A 298 27.57 5.81 13.51
C HIS A 298 27.70 5.55 15.01
N ASP A 299 28.12 6.55 15.77
CA ASP A 299 28.18 6.48 17.23
C ASP A 299 26.82 6.22 17.86
N PHE A 300 25.77 6.88 17.34
CA PHE A 300 24.39 6.64 17.79
C PHE A 300 23.95 5.18 17.54
N ILE A 301 24.22 4.65 16.34
CA ILE A 301 23.88 3.25 16.00
C ILE A 301 24.64 2.26 16.90
N ASN A 302 25.92 2.53 17.16
CA ASN A 302 26.73 1.70 18.06
C ASN A 302 26.20 1.75 19.51
N GLN A 303 25.81 2.91 20.01
CA GLN A 303 25.19 3.05 21.33
C GLN A 303 23.89 2.24 21.46
N ILE A 304 23.05 2.24 20.41
CA ILE A 304 21.84 1.41 20.37
C ILE A 304 22.20 -0.07 20.37
N THR A 305 23.16 -0.48 19.52
CA THR A 305 23.66 -1.86 19.42
C THR A 305 24.23 -2.37 20.76
N ASP A 306 25.08 -1.57 21.39
CA ASP A 306 25.70 -1.91 22.69
C ASP A 306 24.65 -2.02 23.80
N LYS A 307 23.68 -1.12 23.82
CA LYS A 307 22.61 -1.11 24.83
C LYS A 307 21.67 -2.30 24.75
N TYR A 308 21.33 -2.74 23.53
CA TYR A 308 20.32 -3.78 23.33
C TYR A 308 20.92 -5.14 22.89
N GLY A 309 22.20 -5.20 22.54
CA GLY A 309 22.89 -6.43 22.13
C GLY A 309 22.42 -7.01 20.79
N VAL A 310 21.77 -6.21 19.94
CA VAL A 310 21.22 -6.64 18.64
C VAL A 310 21.78 -5.74 17.53
N LEU A 311 22.38 -6.35 16.52
CA LEU A 311 22.87 -5.65 15.33
C LEU A 311 21.71 -5.17 14.46
N PRO A 312 21.85 -4.02 13.77
CA PRO A 312 20.82 -3.57 12.82
C PRO A 312 20.65 -4.56 11.66
N CYS A 313 19.42 -4.95 11.37
CA CYS A 313 19.08 -5.76 10.20
C CYS A 313 18.97 -4.91 8.93
N ASN A 314 18.57 -3.63 9.08
CA ASN A 314 18.42 -2.69 7.97
C ASN A 314 18.67 -1.25 8.43
N GLN A 315 19.23 -0.45 7.52
CA GLN A 315 19.51 0.97 7.68
C GLN A 315 19.03 1.69 6.43
N THR A 316 17.96 2.47 6.53
CA THR A 316 17.29 3.11 5.40
C THR A 316 17.51 4.61 5.41
N ILE A 317 17.85 5.17 4.26
CA ILE A 317 18.10 6.61 4.09
C ILE A 317 17.25 7.19 2.97
N ASP A 318 17.00 8.50 3.00
CA ASP A 318 16.38 9.23 1.88
C ASP A 318 17.12 8.93 0.57
N SER A 319 16.36 8.59 -0.47
CA SER A 319 16.90 8.32 -1.81
C SER A 319 17.61 9.52 -2.44
N ALA A 320 17.28 10.74 -2.02
CA ALA A 320 17.88 11.99 -2.51
C ALA A 320 19.23 12.33 -1.86
N ASP A 321 19.56 11.70 -0.70
CA ASP A 321 20.85 11.97 -0.05
C ASP A 321 22.03 11.42 -0.85
N GLY A 322 23.05 12.24 -0.99
CA GLY A 322 24.32 11.84 -1.60
C GLY A 322 25.54 12.13 -0.73
N GLY A 323 25.40 13.00 0.26
CA GLY A 323 26.50 13.49 1.10
C GLY A 323 26.84 12.53 2.25
N ILE A 324 25.93 12.39 3.19
CA ILE A 324 26.12 11.53 4.38
C ILE A 324 26.22 10.06 3.97
N TYR A 325 25.38 9.61 3.04
CA TYR A 325 25.44 8.26 2.48
C TYR A 325 26.84 7.86 1.99
N THR A 326 27.43 8.72 1.15
CA THR A 326 28.76 8.44 0.57
C THR A 326 29.85 8.44 1.62
N GLN A 327 29.83 9.41 2.56
CA GLN A 327 30.83 9.51 3.63
C GLN A 327 30.69 8.31 4.60
N TYR A 328 29.48 7.91 4.95
CA TYR A 328 29.25 6.77 5.84
C TYR A 328 29.79 5.48 5.24
N TRP A 329 29.54 5.24 3.94
CA TRP A 329 30.08 4.07 3.23
C TRP A 329 31.64 4.10 3.17
N GLN A 330 32.23 5.24 2.85
CA GLN A 330 33.71 5.38 2.79
C GLN A 330 34.39 5.15 4.14
N MET A 331 33.78 5.59 5.24
CA MET A 331 34.34 5.51 6.58
C MET A 331 34.16 4.14 7.21
N TYR A 332 33.01 3.51 7.03
CA TYR A 332 32.61 2.32 7.78
C TYR A 332 32.36 1.08 6.91
N ASN A 333 32.41 1.20 5.59
CA ASN A 333 32.12 0.13 4.63
C ASN A 333 30.71 -0.49 4.84
N VAL A 334 29.76 0.33 5.31
CA VAL A 334 28.34 -0.01 5.52
C VAL A 334 27.49 0.78 4.54
N GLN A 335 26.69 0.06 3.77
CA GLN A 335 25.80 0.65 2.77
C GLN A 335 24.37 0.76 3.32
N TRP A 336 23.83 1.97 3.33
CA TRP A 336 22.43 2.21 3.65
C TRP A 336 21.53 1.88 2.46
N SER A 337 20.37 1.30 2.73
CA SER A 337 19.31 1.13 1.73
C SER A 337 18.71 2.49 1.38
N LYS A 338 18.66 2.82 0.08
CA LYS A 338 17.93 4.01 -0.39
C LYS A 338 16.45 3.69 -0.47
N VAL A 339 15.63 4.40 0.30
CA VAL A 339 14.19 4.16 0.34
C VAL A 339 13.56 4.34 -1.04
N ARG A 340 12.71 3.40 -1.44
CA ARG A 340 11.86 3.54 -2.60
C ARG A 340 10.59 4.31 -2.19
N LYS A 341 10.62 5.65 -2.32
CA LYS A 341 9.49 6.50 -1.93
C LYS A 341 8.22 6.15 -2.68
N LEU A 342 7.13 6.08 -1.94
CA LEU A 342 5.75 6.05 -2.41
C LEU A 342 5.15 7.46 -2.35
N GLY A 343 3.85 7.59 -2.61
CA GLY A 343 3.12 8.83 -2.33
C GLY A 343 3.17 9.20 -0.85
N GLU A 344 3.20 10.48 -0.52
CA GLU A 344 3.30 10.97 0.87
C GLU A 344 2.22 10.36 1.78
N ALA A 345 0.97 10.38 1.33
CA ALA A 345 -0.15 9.81 2.08
C ALA A 345 0.00 8.30 2.29
N GLU A 346 0.51 7.57 1.30
CA GLU A 346 0.70 6.12 1.38
C GLU A 346 1.80 5.75 2.39
N MET A 347 2.90 6.50 2.44
CA MET A 347 3.95 6.31 3.44
C MET A 347 3.44 6.61 4.85
N ILE A 348 2.62 7.65 5.01
CA ILE A 348 1.96 8.00 6.27
C ILE A 348 1.03 6.89 6.72
N ASP A 349 0.25 6.31 5.81
CA ASP A 349 -0.70 5.24 6.11
C ASP A 349 -0.02 4.01 6.73
N ARG A 350 1.22 3.68 6.34
CA ARG A 350 1.97 2.56 6.94
C ARG A 350 2.24 2.80 8.45
N VAL A 351 2.59 4.02 8.82
CA VAL A 351 2.82 4.38 10.24
C VAL A 351 1.50 4.44 11.00
N GLN A 352 0.46 5.00 10.39
CA GLN A 352 -0.90 5.05 10.99
C GLN A 352 -1.45 3.65 11.22
N ASP A 353 -1.27 2.72 10.27
CA ASP A 353 -1.69 1.33 10.39
C ASP A 353 -1.01 0.65 11.59
N LEU A 354 0.31 0.80 11.71
CA LEU A 354 1.07 0.27 12.84
C LEU A 354 0.58 0.81 14.19
N ALA A 355 0.32 2.12 14.25
CA ALA A 355 -0.19 2.78 15.44
C ALA A 355 -1.63 2.35 15.77
N ALA A 356 -2.52 2.27 14.79
CA ALA A 356 -3.92 1.87 14.96
C ALA A 356 -4.06 0.40 15.40
N GLN A 357 -3.14 -0.47 14.99
CA GLN A 357 -3.02 -1.82 15.54
C GLN A 357 -2.61 -1.84 17.02
N GLY A 358 -2.17 -0.70 17.58
CA GLY A 358 -1.66 -0.58 18.95
C GLY A 358 -0.28 -1.16 19.14
N ARG A 359 0.49 -1.32 18.07
CA ARG A 359 1.83 -1.94 18.03
C ARG A 359 2.97 -0.94 18.12
N LEU A 360 2.72 0.37 17.94
CA LEU A 360 3.73 1.41 17.97
C LEU A 360 3.94 1.93 19.42
N HIS A 361 5.15 1.77 19.91
CA HIS A 361 5.59 2.22 21.22
C HIS A 361 6.79 3.16 21.11
N VAL A 362 6.94 4.08 22.03
CA VAL A 362 8.07 5.03 22.06
C VAL A 362 8.74 4.92 23.41
N ILE A 363 10.04 4.61 23.45
CA ILE A 363 10.82 4.57 24.69
C ILE A 363 11.07 6.01 25.13
N LYS A 364 10.91 6.28 26.41
CA LYS A 364 11.15 7.60 26.98
C LYS A 364 12.65 7.90 27.02
N THR A 365 13.10 8.77 26.11
CA THR A 365 14.48 9.27 26.03
C THR A 365 14.47 10.74 25.61
N PRO A 366 15.54 11.51 25.87
CA PRO A 366 15.64 12.91 25.40
C PRO A 366 15.54 13.04 23.87
N GLY A 367 16.09 12.08 23.10
CA GLY A 367 15.97 12.07 21.64
C GLY A 367 14.52 11.87 21.19
N ASN A 368 13.80 10.99 21.87
CA ASN A 368 12.39 10.73 21.57
C ASN A 368 11.44 11.84 22.05
N ASP A 369 11.86 12.74 22.91
CA ASP A 369 11.07 13.96 23.20
C ASP A 369 10.96 14.85 21.95
N ILE A 370 12.04 14.99 21.17
CA ILE A 370 12.05 15.71 19.89
C ILE A 370 11.17 14.97 18.87
N PHE A 371 11.29 13.66 18.77
CA PHE A 371 10.48 12.81 17.91
C PHE A 371 8.97 13.01 18.19
N LEU A 372 8.57 12.96 19.45
CA LEU A 372 7.16 13.14 19.83
C LEU A 372 6.68 14.56 19.56
N ASP A 373 7.53 15.58 19.74
CA ASP A 373 7.19 16.98 19.46
C ASP A 373 6.96 17.23 17.98
N GLU A 374 7.82 16.71 17.10
CA GLU A 374 7.62 16.81 15.64
C GLU A 374 6.34 16.07 15.20
N HIS A 375 6.12 14.84 15.65
CA HIS A 375 4.91 14.09 15.30
C HIS A 375 3.61 14.76 15.76
N LYS A 376 3.62 15.50 16.89
CA LYS A 376 2.49 16.32 17.33
C LYS A 376 2.23 17.52 16.42
N LYS A 377 3.28 18.10 15.85
CA LYS A 377 3.21 19.29 14.99
C LYS A 377 3.02 18.96 13.54
N TYR A 378 3.22 17.71 13.14
CA TYR A 378 3.13 17.27 11.75
C TYR A 378 1.69 17.34 11.25
N GLN A 379 1.47 18.16 10.22
CA GLN A 379 0.13 18.51 9.76
C GLN A 379 0.02 18.45 8.24
N TRP A 380 -1.19 18.15 7.79
CA TRP A 380 -1.56 18.32 6.39
C TRP A 380 -1.58 19.81 6.03
N ASP A 381 -1.14 20.14 4.83
CA ASP A 381 -1.26 21.49 4.27
C ASP A 381 -2.73 21.79 3.98
N PRO A 382 -3.35 22.77 4.68
CA PRO A 382 -4.75 23.12 4.47
C PRO A 382 -5.09 23.52 3.03
N ALA A 383 -4.12 24.01 2.27
CA ALA A 383 -4.30 24.37 0.88
C ALA A 383 -4.46 23.15 -0.05
N THR A 384 -3.95 21.99 0.36
CA THR A 384 -3.94 20.76 -0.45
C THR A 384 -4.71 19.60 0.17
N VAL A 385 -5.12 19.68 1.44
CA VAL A 385 -5.79 18.57 2.15
C VAL A 385 -7.07 18.10 1.47
N ASN A 386 -7.75 18.98 0.76
CA ASN A 386 -8.97 18.69 -0.01
C ASN A 386 -8.68 18.49 -1.51
N SER A 387 -7.44 18.18 -1.87
CA SER A 387 -7.04 17.87 -3.24
C SER A 387 -6.83 16.37 -3.43
N ASP A 388 -6.69 15.97 -4.67
CA ASP A 388 -6.35 14.62 -5.11
C ASP A 388 -5.00 14.12 -4.55
N HIS A 389 -4.06 15.07 -4.42
CA HIS A 389 -2.71 14.81 -3.92
C HIS A 389 -2.41 15.70 -2.71
N PRO A 390 -2.92 15.33 -1.51
CA PRO A 390 -2.67 16.10 -0.30
C PRO A 390 -1.19 16.08 0.05
N ARG A 391 -0.69 17.22 0.52
CA ARG A 391 0.71 17.39 0.96
C ARG A 391 0.72 17.69 2.44
N VAL A 392 1.86 17.44 3.07
CA VAL A 392 2.13 17.87 4.44
C VAL A 392 2.85 19.21 4.43
N ILE A 393 2.73 19.95 5.52
CA ILE A 393 3.57 21.14 5.77
C ILE A 393 4.98 20.63 6.02
N LYS A 394 5.95 21.13 5.25
CA LYS A 394 7.37 20.72 5.34
C LYS A 394 8.08 21.52 6.44
N GLU A 395 7.58 21.39 7.66
CA GLU A 395 8.12 21.91 8.90
C GLU A 395 7.96 20.86 10.00
N PHE A 396 8.96 20.68 10.85
CA PHE A 396 8.95 19.68 11.92
C PHE A 396 8.70 18.26 11.40
N ASP A 397 9.28 17.90 10.30
CA ASP A 397 8.99 16.66 9.56
C ASP A 397 10.14 15.65 9.56
N HIS A 398 11.34 16.02 10.03
CA HIS A 398 12.54 15.20 9.85
C HIS A 398 12.47 13.84 10.54
N SER A 399 12.06 13.78 11.81
CA SER A 399 11.88 12.49 12.49
C SER A 399 10.65 11.73 12.00
N CYS A 400 9.65 12.46 11.49
CA CYS A 400 8.48 11.86 10.84
C CYS A 400 8.87 11.17 9.52
N ASP A 401 9.67 11.85 8.69
CA ASP A 401 10.18 11.31 7.44
C ASP A 401 11.14 10.13 7.70
N ALA A 402 12.04 10.25 8.67
CA ALA A 402 12.92 9.17 9.09
C ALA A 402 12.16 7.92 9.53
N LEU A 403 11.12 8.05 10.36
CA LEU A 403 10.26 6.92 10.76
C LEU A 403 9.56 6.30 9.55
N LYS A 404 8.96 7.12 8.66
CA LYS A 404 8.29 6.64 7.45
C LYS A 404 9.21 5.82 6.56
N TYR A 405 10.45 6.28 6.35
CA TYR A 405 11.43 5.55 5.53
C TYR A 405 11.80 4.21 6.16
N GLY A 406 12.08 4.18 7.46
CA GLY A 406 12.37 2.94 8.17
C GLY A 406 11.21 1.94 8.14
N VAL A 407 9.99 2.39 8.39
CA VAL A 407 8.80 1.53 8.36
C VAL A 407 8.51 1.02 6.95
N LEU A 408 8.60 1.86 5.92
CA LEU A 408 8.34 1.48 4.54
C LEU A 408 9.30 0.41 4.04
N ASP A 409 10.60 0.58 4.28
CA ASP A 409 11.63 -0.36 3.80
C ASP A 409 11.58 -1.71 4.55
N ASN A 410 10.93 -1.75 5.70
CA ASN A 410 10.73 -2.95 6.51
C ASN A 410 9.26 -3.41 6.56
N GLU A 411 8.39 -2.97 5.65
CA GLU A 411 6.94 -3.28 5.68
C GLU A 411 6.64 -4.78 5.67
N GLN A 412 7.45 -5.59 4.96
CA GLN A 412 7.30 -7.05 4.94
C GLN A 412 7.61 -7.67 6.30
N LEU A 413 8.73 -7.26 6.94
CA LEU A 413 9.10 -7.68 8.29
C LEU A 413 8.01 -7.32 9.30
N LEU A 414 7.43 -6.13 9.14
CA LEU A 414 6.41 -5.60 10.04
C LEU A 414 5.00 -6.16 9.76
N GLY A 415 4.82 -6.89 8.66
CA GLY A 415 3.53 -7.43 8.24
C GLY A 415 2.52 -6.34 7.85
N LEU A 416 3.00 -5.24 7.24
CA LEU A 416 2.20 -4.11 6.78
C LEU A 416 1.94 -4.12 5.26
N SER A 417 2.60 -5.00 4.52
CA SER A 417 2.38 -5.15 3.08
C SER A 417 0.95 -5.64 2.81
N ALA A 418 0.28 -4.97 1.89
CA ALA A 418 -1.09 -5.25 1.47
C ALA A 418 -1.20 -6.54 0.66
#